data_bc897f26ee1c2cecf28498bff7a5c896
#
_entry.id   bc897f26ee1c2cecf28498bff7a5c896
#
_cell.length_a   1.000
_cell.length_b   1.000
_cell.length_c   1.000
_cell.angle_alpha   90.00
_cell.angle_beta   90.00
_cell.angle_gamma   90.00
#
_symmetry.space_group_name_H-M   'P 1'
#
loop_
_entity.id
_entity.type
_entity.pdbx_description
1 polymer ?
#
loop_
_entity_poly.entity_id
_entity_poly.type
_entity_poly.pdbx_seq_one_letter_code
_entity_poly.pdbx_strand_id
1 'polypeptide(L)'
;MLVNYAIKYAEHGFSVIPIGQNKRPLIKFADRPPLTVEQIKQIWAKYPNANIALKTEQFFVIDVDCHGNNVDGLNSIRELNHPEWFKDTLTEKTAHNGRHFFFKKPKNFNISQNIGFLPSVDLKAHPNNYIVVAPSQINGKPYQWLNHYPIKEAPQGLINLIKSKQQAKGTFYTTNYTNSNKTKTAQLFEMITNGLGEVGNRNDTLTSFIGGLLFRGVDPYSVAKLAHIANEHTPDPLPEKEVIKTVNSVAKKENRRCLR
;
A
#
# COMPACT_ATOMS: atom_id res chain seq x y z
N MET A 1 -15.43 28.62 9.58
CA MET A 1 -15.66 27.69 8.44
C MET A 1 -14.35 26.99 8.13
N LEU A 2 -14.38 25.72 7.76
CA LEU A 2 -13.17 24.92 7.45
C LEU A 2 -12.36 25.48 6.27
N VAL A 3 -12.99 26.17 5.34
CA VAL A 3 -12.30 26.80 4.21
C VAL A 3 -11.16 27.73 4.62
N ASN A 4 -11.32 28.49 5.70
CA ASN A 4 -10.26 29.38 6.17
C ASN A 4 -9.01 28.63 6.65
N TYR A 5 -9.20 27.47 7.25
CA TYR A 5 -8.09 26.59 7.64
C TYR A 5 -7.45 25.93 6.41
N ALA A 6 -8.26 25.49 5.44
CA ALA A 6 -7.77 24.95 4.17
C ALA A 6 -6.88 25.96 3.43
N ILE A 7 -7.30 27.24 3.37
CA ILE A 7 -6.52 28.33 2.79
C ILE A 7 -5.21 28.52 3.56
N LYS A 8 -5.25 28.58 4.90
CA LYS A 8 -4.03 28.72 5.71
C LYS A 8 -3.04 27.58 5.47
N TYR A 9 -3.51 26.34 5.35
CA TYR A 9 -2.63 25.22 5.00
C TYR A 9 -1.98 25.39 3.63
N ALA A 10 -2.74 25.82 2.63
CA ALA A 10 -2.20 26.08 1.29
C ALA A 10 -1.18 27.23 1.29
N GLU A 11 -1.45 28.31 2.03
CA GLU A 11 -0.51 29.45 2.19
C GLU A 11 0.80 29.04 2.89
N HIS A 12 0.76 28.00 3.73
CA HIS A 12 1.96 27.39 4.32
C HIS A 12 2.59 26.32 3.43
N GLY A 13 2.16 26.19 2.18
CA GLY A 13 2.77 25.31 1.18
C GLY A 13 2.31 23.86 1.22
N PHE A 14 1.25 23.52 1.97
CA PHE A 14 0.72 22.18 1.99
C PHE A 14 -0.29 21.92 0.86
N SER A 15 -0.23 20.75 0.24
CA SER A 15 -1.24 20.28 -0.72
C SER A 15 -2.52 19.86 0.00
N VAL A 16 -3.55 20.69 -0.10
CA VAL A 16 -4.85 20.50 0.56
C VAL A 16 -5.76 19.63 -0.28
N ILE A 17 -6.47 18.69 0.37
CA ILE A 17 -7.48 17.83 -0.24
C ILE A 17 -8.80 17.98 0.53
N PRO A 18 -9.92 18.31 -0.14
CA PRO A 18 -11.24 18.23 0.45
C PRO A 18 -11.68 16.77 0.58
N ILE A 19 -12.14 16.36 1.75
CA ILE A 19 -12.62 15.01 2.02
C ILE A 19 -14.01 15.01 2.64
N GLY A 20 -14.75 13.94 2.39
CA GLY A 20 -16.06 13.70 3.00
C GLY A 20 -15.97 13.12 4.42
N GLN A 21 -17.13 12.92 5.06
CA GLN A 21 -17.24 12.27 6.38
C GLN A 21 -16.74 10.82 6.39
N ASN A 22 -16.76 10.17 5.24
CA ASN A 22 -16.20 8.83 5.04
C ASN A 22 -14.67 8.82 4.80
N LYS A 23 -14.00 9.95 5.03
CA LYS A 23 -12.56 10.19 4.80
C LYS A 23 -12.14 10.06 3.33
N ARG A 24 -13.08 9.96 2.36
CA ARG A 24 -12.73 9.85 0.93
C ARG A 24 -12.60 11.24 0.30
N PRO A 25 -11.64 11.42 -0.62
CA PRO A 25 -11.49 12.67 -1.36
C PRO A 25 -12.73 12.99 -2.19
N LEU A 26 -13.10 14.26 -2.23
CA LEU A 26 -14.22 14.77 -3.03
C LEU A 26 -13.79 15.19 -4.44
N ILE A 27 -12.48 15.17 -4.70
CA ILE A 27 -11.87 15.50 -5.99
C ILE A 27 -10.79 14.49 -6.34
N LYS A 28 -10.41 14.40 -7.63
CA LYS A 28 -9.19 13.70 -8.06
C LYS A 28 -7.97 14.54 -7.67
N PHE A 29 -7.02 13.95 -6.95
CA PHE A 29 -5.85 14.66 -6.42
C PHE A 29 -4.51 13.99 -6.76
N ALA A 30 -4.53 12.68 -7.05
CA ALA A 30 -3.30 11.94 -7.38
C ALA A 30 -2.63 12.53 -8.63
N ASP A 31 -1.32 12.71 -8.56
CA ASP A 31 -0.48 13.28 -9.63
C ASP A 31 -0.93 14.67 -10.12
N ARG A 32 -1.63 15.41 -9.25
CA ARG A 32 -2.07 16.77 -9.53
C ARG A 32 -1.31 17.80 -8.69
N PRO A 33 -1.08 19.01 -9.22
CA PRO A 33 -0.49 20.09 -8.45
C PRO A 33 -1.36 20.47 -7.26
N PRO A 34 -0.81 21.13 -6.23
CA PRO A 34 -1.57 21.69 -5.12
C PRO A 34 -2.68 22.62 -5.62
N LEU A 35 -3.80 22.65 -4.89
CA LEU A 35 -4.89 23.57 -5.18
C LEU A 35 -4.46 25.02 -4.88
N THR A 36 -4.84 25.95 -5.77
CA THR A 36 -4.73 27.39 -5.48
C THR A 36 -5.78 27.82 -4.47
N VAL A 37 -5.59 28.98 -3.85
CA VAL A 37 -6.55 29.58 -2.90
C VAL A 37 -7.93 29.77 -3.56
N GLU A 38 -7.96 30.18 -4.82
CA GLU A 38 -9.20 30.37 -5.59
C GLU A 38 -9.93 29.04 -5.81
N GLN A 39 -9.19 27.99 -6.17
CA GLN A 39 -9.76 26.64 -6.31
C GLN A 39 -10.28 26.10 -4.98
N ILE A 40 -9.58 26.34 -3.87
CA ILE A 40 -10.03 25.98 -2.53
C ILE A 40 -11.36 26.66 -2.22
N LYS A 41 -11.48 27.98 -2.45
CA LYS A 41 -12.72 28.73 -2.24
C LYS A 41 -13.87 28.15 -3.07
N GLN A 42 -13.65 27.89 -4.35
CA GLN A 42 -14.66 27.30 -5.24
C GLN A 42 -15.12 25.90 -4.78
N ILE A 43 -14.17 25.07 -4.36
CA ILE A 43 -14.47 23.70 -3.90
C ILE A 43 -15.28 23.74 -2.60
N TRP A 44 -14.88 24.56 -1.63
CA TRP A 44 -15.65 24.67 -0.37
C TRP A 44 -16.98 25.43 -0.54
N ALA A 45 -17.15 26.27 -1.57
CA ALA A 45 -18.47 26.77 -1.93
C ALA A 45 -19.39 25.66 -2.42
N LYS A 46 -18.86 24.68 -3.17
CA LYS A 46 -19.60 23.49 -3.63
C LYS A 46 -19.81 22.45 -2.52
N TYR A 47 -18.84 22.29 -1.64
CA TYR A 47 -18.82 21.30 -0.54
C TYR A 47 -18.58 22.00 0.80
N PRO A 48 -19.56 22.76 1.35
CA PRO A 48 -19.36 23.60 2.55
C PRO A 48 -18.91 22.83 3.79
N ASN A 49 -19.29 21.55 3.88
CA ASN A 49 -18.98 20.65 4.98
C ASN A 49 -17.78 19.74 4.72
N ALA A 50 -17.00 20.01 3.67
CA ALA A 50 -15.80 19.24 3.39
C ALA A 50 -14.79 19.38 4.54
N ASN A 51 -14.26 18.24 4.99
CA ASN A 51 -13.11 18.17 5.88
C ASN A 51 -11.80 18.39 5.10
N ILE A 52 -10.72 18.53 5.84
CA ILE A 52 -9.39 18.85 5.30
C ILE A 52 -8.48 17.65 5.46
N ALA A 53 -7.81 17.28 4.37
CA ALA A 53 -6.65 16.40 4.42
C ALA A 53 -5.45 17.08 3.74
N LEU A 54 -4.24 16.65 4.10
CA LEU A 54 -2.99 17.11 3.50
C LEU A 54 -2.30 15.94 2.80
N LYS A 55 -1.80 16.14 1.57
CA LYS A 55 -0.97 15.16 0.88
C LYS A 55 0.36 14.96 1.61
N THR A 56 0.80 13.71 1.70
CA THR A 56 2.08 13.36 2.33
C THR A 56 3.25 13.47 1.34
N GLU A 57 3.35 14.61 0.63
CA GLU A 57 4.41 14.90 -0.34
C GLU A 57 5.71 15.34 0.33
N GLN A 58 5.64 16.32 1.22
CA GLN A 58 6.79 16.96 1.86
C GLN A 58 7.14 16.37 3.22
N PHE A 59 6.23 15.64 3.83
CA PHE A 59 6.34 15.04 5.15
C PHE A 59 5.85 13.60 5.12
N PHE A 60 6.15 12.88 6.17
CA PHE A 60 5.53 11.59 6.47
C PHE A 60 4.90 11.62 7.86
N VAL A 61 4.00 10.70 8.11
CA VAL A 61 3.27 10.61 9.37
C VAL A 61 3.39 9.20 9.93
N ILE A 62 3.71 9.11 11.21
CA ILE A 62 3.44 7.91 12.01
C ILE A 62 2.01 8.04 12.51
N ASP A 63 1.13 7.26 11.91
CA ASP A 63 -0.31 7.23 12.17
C ASP A 63 -0.62 6.10 13.14
N VAL A 64 -0.95 6.48 14.37
CA VAL A 64 -1.17 5.57 15.50
C VAL A 64 -2.66 5.43 15.74
N ASP A 65 -3.19 4.24 15.47
CA ASP A 65 -4.59 3.93 15.69
C ASP A 65 -4.87 3.41 17.09
N CYS A 66 -5.99 3.86 17.67
CA CYS A 66 -6.51 3.41 18.95
C CYS A 66 -7.94 2.89 18.73
N HIS A 67 -8.08 1.63 18.34
CA HIS A 67 -9.36 0.96 18.17
C HIS A 67 -9.60 0.01 19.33
N GLY A 68 -10.27 0.43 20.34
CA GLY A 68 -10.75 -0.16 21.59
C GLY A 68 -10.80 -1.68 21.88
N ASN A 69 -10.32 -2.55 21.02
CA ASN A 69 -10.31 -4.00 21.19
C ASN A 69 -8.88 -4.54 21.22
N ASN A 70 -8.22 -4.46 22.37
CA ASN A 70 -6.95 -5.11 22.74
C ASN A 70 -5.68 -4.76 21.93
N VAL A 71 -5.74 -4.01 20.83
CA VAL A 71 -4.56 -3.53 20.11
C VAL A 71 -4.59 -2.01 20.08
N ASP A 72 -3.74 -1.41 20.90
CA ASP A 72 -3.56 0.04 21.01
C ASP A 72 -2.19 0.39 20.44
N GLY A 73 -2.18 1.13 19.32
CA GLY A 73 -0.94 1.57 18.68
C GLY A 73 -0.06 2.44 19.58
N LEU A 74 -0.63 3.10 20.60
CA LEU A 74 0.17 3.80 21.60
C LEU A 74 1.04 2.84 22.44
N ASN A 75 0.58 1.61 22.66
CA ASN A 75 1.40 0.58 23.31
C ASN A 75 2.56 0.19 22.40
N SER A 76 2.31 0.00 21.11
CA SER A 76 3.38 -0.29 20.14
C SER A 76 4.44 0.81 20.08
N ILE A 77 4.04 2.09 20.24
CA ILE A 77 4.99 3.20 20.35
C ILE A 77 5.77 3.15 21.66
N ARG A 78 5.10 2.83 22.79
CA ARG A 78 5.77 2.72 24.12
C ARG A 78 6.79 1.57 24.14
N GLU A 79 6.48 0.44 23.50
CA GLU A 79 7.37 -0.72 23.39
C GLU A 79 8.66 -0.45 22.62
N LEU A 80 8.72 0.62 21.84
CA LEU A 80 9.97 1.07 21.23
C LEU A 80 10.99 1.55 22.27
N ASN A 81 10.55 1.93 23.48
CA ASN A 81 11.36 2.48 24.56
C ASN A 81 12.14 3.74 24.16
N HIS A 82 11.63 4.51 23.20
CA HIS A 82 12.22 5.73 22.67
C HIS A 82 11.20 6.88 22.62
N PRO A 83 10.67 7.32 23.78
CA PRO A 83 9.68 8.40 23.83
C PRO A 83 10.23 9.72 23.27
N GLU A 84 11.55 9.93 23.31
CA GLU A 84 12.22 11.11 22.78
C GLU A 84 12.10 11.23 21.27
N TRP A 85 11.84 10.15 20.53
CA TRP A 85 11.66 10.21 19.08
C TRP A 85 10.42 11.00 18.67
N PHE A 86 9.40 11.00 19.51
CA PHE A 86 8.08 11.59 19.24
C PHE A 86 7.87 12.92 19.94
N LYS A 87 8.86 13.40 20.69
CA LYS A 87 8.83 14.73 21.34
C LYS A 87 9.10 15.83 20.31
N ASP A 88 8.57 17.01 20.62
CA ASP A 88 8.91 18.29 19.96
C ASP A 88 8.68 18.28 18.43
N THR A 89 7.82 17.42 17.91
CA THR A 89 7.31 17.46 16.55
C THR A 89 5.81 17.74 16.54
N LEU A 90 5.31 18.29 15.44
CA LEU A 90 3.88 18.53 15.28
C LEU A 90 3.10 17.24 15.52
N THR A 91 2.14 17.31 16.43
CA THR A 91 1.35 16.15 16.85
C THR A 91 -0.11 16.51 16.95
N GLU A 92 -0.97 15.66 16.44
CA GLU A 92 -2.43 15.80 16.64
C GLU A 92 -3.06 14.55 17.23
N LYS A 93 -4.21 14.73 17.83
CA LYS A 93 -5.13 13.69 18.26
C LYS A 93 -6.14 13.44 17.16
N THR A 94 -6.32 12.18 16.78
CA THR A 94 -7.32 11.78 15.78
C THR A 94 -8.72 11.66 16.38
N ALA A 95 -9.73 11.60 15.51
CA ALA A 95 -11.13 11.41 15.89
C ALA A 95 -11.40 10.17 16.78
N HIS A 96 -10.54 9.16 16.73
CA HIS A 96 -10.66 7.92 17.50
C HIS A 96 -9.59 7.79 18.60
N ASN A 97 -9.12 8.93 19.12
CA ASN A 97 -8.11 9.02 20.18
C ASN A 97 -6.70 8.52 19.82
N GLY A 98 -6.45 8.20 18.56
CA GLY A 98 -5.10 7.93 18.04
C GLY A 98 -4.22 9.17 17.99
N ARG A 99 -3.06 9.03 17.36
CA ARG A 99 -2.08 10.11 17.21
C ARG A 99 -1.51 10.14 15.81
N HIS A 100 -1.32 11.34 15.27
CA HIS A 100 -0.46 11.58 14.12
C HIS A 100 0.80 12.30 14.58
N PHE A 101 1.97 11.72 14.33
CA PHE A 101 3.27 12.38 14.53
C PHE A 101 3.83 12.74 13.17
N PHE A 102 4.07 14.03 12.94
CA PHE A 102 4.51 14.55 11.65
C PHE A 102 6.04 14.73 11.62
N PHE A 103 6.67 14.27 10.54
CA PHE A 103 8.13 14.39 10.33
C PHE A 103 8.44 14.82 8.90
N LYS A 104 9.49 15.64 8.72
CA LYS A 104 10.01 15.97 7.40
C LYS A 104 10.55 14.72 6.71
N LYS A 105 10.34 14.62 5.40
CA LYS A 105 11.00 13.58 4.61
C LYS A 105 12.49 13.85 4.55
N PRO A 106 13.36 12.86 4.83
CA PRO A 106 14.79 13.01 4.71
C PRO A 106 15.18 13.19 3.23
N LYS A 107 16.17 14.04 2.96
CA LYS A 107 16.64 14.31 1.58
C LYS A 107 17.35 13.11 0.96
N ASN A 108 18.04 12.32 1.76
CA ASN A 108 18.95 11.27 1.32
C ASN A 108 18.37 9.86 1.42
N PHE A 109 17.08 9.73 1.69
CA PHE A 109 16.41 8.44 1.82
C PHE A 109 14.94 8.54 1.47
N ASN A 110 14.50 7.68 0.54
CA ASN A 110 13.10 7.61 0.17
C ASN A 110 12.32 6.75 1.17
N ILE A 111 11.43 7.39 1.93
CA ILE A 111 10.52 6.70 2.84
C ILE A 111 9.32 6.19 2.04
N SER A 112 9.18 4.87 1.98
CA SER A 112 8.00 4.22 1.40
C SER A 112 6.89 4.08 2.44
N GLN A 113 5.65 4.19 1.99
CA GLN A 113 4.50 3.90 2.82
C GLN A 113 4.55 2.46 3.36
N ASN A 114 4.17 2.29 4.61
CA ASN A 114 4.11 0.99 5.25
C ASN A 114 2.85 0.87 6.12
N ILE A 115 1.81 0.20 5.60
CA ILE A 115 0.64 -0.18 6.38
C ILE A 115 1.06 -1.31 7.32
N GLY A 116 0.70 -1.18 8.61
CA GLY A 116 1.16 -2.12 9.64
C GLY A 116 2.67 -2.00 9.91
N PHE A 117 3.20 -0.79 9.92
CA PHE A 117 4.58 -0.50 10.31
C PHE A 117 4.94 -1.09 11.68
N LEU A 118 4.02 -0.92 12.66
CA LEU A 118 3.95 -1.66 13.92
C LEU A 118 2.50 -2.09 14.13
N PRO A 119 2.19 -2.94 15.12
CA PRO A 119 0.80 -3.27 15.44
C PRO A 119 -0.03 -1.99 15.69
N SER A 120 -1.11 -1.80 14.93
CA SER A 120 -1.96 -0.59 14.91
C SER A 120 -1.21 0.75 14.68
N VAL A 121 -0.09 0.72 13.95
CA VAL A 121 0.65 1.91 13.54
C VAL A 121 0.99 1.83 12.08
N ASP A 122 0.60 2.84 11.32
CA ASP A 122 0.90 2.99 9.90
C ASP A 122 1.95 4.07 9.66
N LEU A 123 2.77 3.87 8.64
CA LEU A 123 3.67 4.89 8.09
C LEU A 123 3.05 5.45 6.80
N LYS A 124 2.51 6.65 6.86
CA LYS A 124 1.93 7.36 5.70
C LYS A 124 2.99 8.25 5.05
N ALA A 125 3.44 7.89 3.86
CA ALA A 125 4.56 8.57 3.20
C ALA A 125 4.45 8.67 1.68
N HIS A 126 3.53 7.94 1.04
CA HIS A 126 3.42 7.97 -0.42
C HIS A 126 2.94 9.35 -0.91
N PRO A 127 3.53 9.94 -1.98
CA PRO A 127 3.16 11.28 -2.47
C PRO A 127 1.67 11.42 -2.82
N ASN A 128 1.03 10.35 -3.27
CA ASN A 128 -0.41 10.30 -3.55
C ASN A 128 -1.23 9.74 -2.38
N ASN A 129 -0.70 9.78 -1.16
CA ASN A 129 -1.47 9.53 0.05
C ASN A 129 -1.79 10.86 0.76
N TYR A 130 -2.67 10.79 1.72
CA TYR A 130 -3.10 11.94 2.50
C TYR A 130 -3.40 11.54 3.95
N ILE A 131 -3.41 12.54 4.81
CA ILE A 131 -3.78 12.42 6.21
C ILE A 131 -4.83 13.47 6.53
N VAL A 132 -5.87 13.08 7.26
CA VAL A 132 -6.90 14.01 7.76
C VAL A 132 -6.27 14.85 8.86
N VAL A 133 -6.53 16.17 8.85
CA VAL A 133 -5.91 17.08 9.82
C VAL A 133 -6.94 17.96 10.53
N ALA A 134 -6.57 18.44 11.69
CA ALA A 134 -7.34 19.41 12.46
C ALA A 134 -7.63 20.69 11.63
N PRO A 135 -8.77 21.35 11.78
CA PRO A 135 -9.84 21.05 12.72
C PRO A 135 -10.98 20.19 12.11
N SER A 136 -10.65 19.25 11.24
CA SER A 136 -11.63 18.33 10.66
C SER A 136 -12.39 17.55 11.73
N GLN A 137 -13.59 17.11 11.38
CA GLN A 137 -14.43 16.28 12.25
C GLN A 137 -14.99 15.09 11.46
N ILE A 138 -14.86 13.90 12.01
CA ILE A 138 -15.43 12.69 11.41
C ILE A 138 -16.50 12.15 12.37
N ASN A 139 -17.73 12.10 11.88
CA ASN A 139 -18.90 11.69 12.68
C ASN A 139 -18.99 12.45 14.02
N GLY A 140 -18.81 13.77 13.97
CA GLY A 140 -18.84 14.65 15.15
C GLY A 140 -17.62 14.59 16.06
N LYS A 141 -16.64 13.73 15.79
CA LYS A 141 -15.41 13.61 16.58
C LYS A 141 -14.29 14.42 15.92
N PRO A 142 -13.68 15.39 16.66
CA PRO A 142 -12.71 16.29 16.07
C PRO A 142 -11.29 15.68 16.00
N TYR A 143 -10.54 16.12 14.99
CA TYR A 143 -9.09 16.11 14.97
C TYR A 143 -8.60 17.38 15.69
N GLN A 144 -7.58 17.26 16.55
CA GLN A 144 -7.11 18.35 17.39
C GLN A 144 -5.59 18.37 17.48
N TRP A 145 -5.00 19.54 17.19
CA TRP A 145 -3.57 19.72 17.46
C TRP A 145 -3.31 19.61 18.98
N LEU A 146 -2.35 18.76 19.35
CA LEU A 146 -1.90 18.60 20.73
C LEU A 146 -0.78 19.57 21.06
N ASN A 147 -0.11 20.09 20.07
CA ASN A 147 0.92 21.10 20.18
C ASN A 147 0.99 21.94 18.89
N HIS A 148 1.87 22.92 18.85
CA HIS A 148 2.15 23.78 17.71
C HIS A 148 3.64 23.79 17.35
N TYR A 149 4.33 22.68 17.64
CA TYR A 149 5.72 22.52 17.23
C TYR A 149 5.85 22.48 15.69
N PRO A 150 7.00 22.89 15.13
CA PRO A 150 7.25 22.67 13.72
C PRO A 150 7.35 21.18 13.40
N ILE A 151 7.04 20.82 12.16
CA ILE A 151 7.36 19.49 11.63
C ILE A 151 8.89 19.39 11.60
N LYS A 152 9.48 18.53 12.43
CA LYS A 152 10.93 18.35 12.53
C LYS A 152 11.43 17.18 11.68
N GLU A 153 12.72 17.08 11.52
CA GLU A 153 13.36 15.89 10.97
C GLU A 153 13.19 14.71 11.95
N ALA A 154 12.97 13.53 11.41
CA ALA A 154 12.88 12.34 12.24
C ALA A 154 14.25 12.01 12.87
N PRO A 155 14.30 11.63 14.16
CA PRO A 155 15.52 11.16 14.79
C PRO A 155 16.14 9.97 14.04
N GLN A 156 17.46 9.89 14.05
CA GLN A 156 18.19 8.86 13.30
C GLN A 156 17.79 7.44 13.71
N GLY A 157 17.47 7.20 14.99
CA GLY A 157 16.96 5.91 15.47
C GLY A 157 15.64 5.52 14.79
N LEU A 158 14.69 6.46 14.67
CA LEU A 158 13.44 6.23 13.95
C LEU A 158 13.68 5.97 12.46
N ILE A 159 14.58 6.71 11.81
CA ILE A 159 14.96 6.48 10.41
C ILE A 159 15.58 5.09 10.24
N ASN A 160 16.45 4.65 11.15
CA ASN A 160 17.05 3.32 11.09
C ASN A 160 15.99 2.21 11.24
N LEU A 161 15.03 2.38 12.14
CA LEU A 161 13.90 1.46 12.28
C LEU A 161 13.06 1.40 11.00
N ILE A 162 12.76 2.55 10.39
CA ILE A 162 12.03 2.62 9.12
C ILE A 162 12.81 1.87 8.03
N LYS A 163 14.11 2.11 7.90
CA LYS A 163 14.98 1.43 6.93
C LYS A 163 14.97 -0.09 7.12
N SER A 164 15.13 -0.57 8.33
CA SER A 164 15.14 -2.01 8.63
C SER A 164 13.81 -2.68 8.26
N LYS A 165 12.69 -2.02 8.56
CA LYS A 165 11.34 -2.50 8.19
C LYS A 165 11.08 -2.44 6.68
N GLN A 166 11.67 -1.49 5.95
CA GLN A 166 11.58 -1.42 4.50
C GLN A 166 12.42 -2.52 3.83
N GLN A 167 13.63 -2.77 4.33
CA GLN A 167 14.50 -3.85 3.84
C GLN A 167 13.89 -5.22 4.12
N ALA A 168 13.28 -5.43 5.28
CA ALA A 168 12.58 -6.67 5.62
C ALA A 168 11.40 -6.97 4.69
N LYS A 169 10.76 -5.96 4.08
CA LYS A 169 9.73 -6.16 3.06
C LYS A 169 10.28 -6.61 1.71
N GLY A 170 11.58 -6.37 1.45
CA GLY A 170 12.28 -6.89 0.27
C GLY A 170 12.81 -8.32 0.46
N THR A 171 12.88 -8.79 1.68
CA THR A 171 13.16 -10.19 1.98
C THR A 171 11.82 -10.90 2.09
N PHE A 172 11.49 -11.72 1.12
CA PHE A 172 10.34 -12.60 1.20
C PHE A 172 10.42 -13.38 2.52
N TYR A 173 9.36 -13.29 3.35
CA TYR A 173 9.24 -14.17 4.50
C TYR A 173 9.17 -15.60 3.95
N THR A 174 10.25 -16.33 4.04
CA THR A 174 10.19 -17.79 3.99
C THR A 174 9.55 -18.25 5.30
N THR A 175 8.24 -18.10 5.43
CA THR A 175 7.53 -18.93 6.39
C THR A 175 7.73 -20.36 5.94
N ASN A 176 8.13 -21.22 6.85
CA ASN A 176 8.11 -22.67 6.64
C ASN A 176 6.65 -23.10 6.45
N TYR A 177 6.08 -22.78 5.29
CA TYR A 177 4.84 -23.37 4.83
C TYR A 177 5.19 -24.82 4.50
N THR A 178 4.98 -25.70 5.48
CA THR A 178 5.06 -27.13 5.24
C THR A 178 4.08 -27.49 4.14
N ASN A 179 4.56 -28.22 3.15
CA ASN A 179 3.90 -28.54 1.87
C ASN A 179 2.57 -29.32 1.99
N SER A 180 2.07 -29.60 3.18
CA SER A 180 0.98 -30.56 3.40
C SER A 180 -0.42 -30.09 3.01
N ASN A 181 -0.64 -28.77 2.72
CA ASN A 181 -1.98 -28.23 2.43
C ASN A 181 -2.02 -27.15 1.32
N LYS A 182 -1.08 -27.18 0.35
CA LYS A 182 -1.12 -26.21 -0.75
C LYS A 182 -2.30 -26.49 -1.69
N THR A 183 -3.13 -25.48 -1.91
CA THR A 183 -4.18 -25.57 -2.93
C THR A 183 -3.58 -25.68 -4.33
N LYS A 184 -4.30 -26.30 -5.28
CA LYS A 184 -3.88 -26.32 -6.70
C LYS A 184 -3.67 -24.93 -7.28
N THR A 185 -4.42 -23.93 -6.81
CA THR A 185 -4.25 -22.52 -7.22
C THR A 185 -2.91 -21.97 -6.72
N ALA A 186 -2.52 -22.23 -5.48
CA ALA A 186 -1.21 -21.80 -4.96
C ALA A 186 -0.06 -22.43 -5.76
N GLN A 187 -0.18 -23.73 -6.10
CA GLN A 187 0.81 -24.41 -6.94
C GLN A 187 0.97 -23.76 -8.32
N LEU A 188 -0.14 -23.34 -8.97
CA LEU A 188 -0.08 -22.63 -10.26
C LEU A 188 0.69 -21.30 -10.14
N PHE A 189 0.45 -20.51 -9.09
CA PHE A 189 1.19 -19.26 -8.87
C PHE A 189 2.68 -19.51 -8.60
N GLU A 190 3.00 -20.56 -7.84
CA GLU A 190 4.39 -20.93 -7.57
C GLU A 190 5.14 -21.39 -8.83
N MET A 191 4.46 -22.06 -9.77
CA MET A 191 5.07 -22.43 -11.06
C MET A 191 5.45 -21.22 -11.90
N ILE A 192 4.73 -20.10 -11.79
CA ILE A 192 5.09 -18.86 -12.50
C ILE A 192 6.43 -18.31 -11.98
N THR A 193 6.68 -18.40 -10.68
CA THR A 193 7.86 -17.81 -10.04
C THR A 193 9.04 -18.76 -9.91
N ASN A 194 8.78 -20.06 -9.80
CA ASN A 194 9.81 -21.08 -9.53
C ASN A 194 10.13 -21.96 -10.77
N GLY A 195 9.39 -21.77 -11.86
CA GLY A 195 9.55 -22.56 -13.08
C GLY A 195 8.82 -23.90 -13.05
N LEU A 196 9.04 -24.69 -14.11
CA LEU A 196 8.33 -25.93 -14.41
C LEU A 196 8.97 -27.19 -13.80
N GLY A 197 9.98 -27.01 -12.94
CA GLY A 197 10.67 -28.10 -12.27
C GLY A 197 11.86 -28.68 -13.05
N GLU A 198 12.23 -29.94 -12.73
CA GLU A 198 13.45 -30.57 -13.21
C GLU A 198 13.30 -31.24 -14.59
N VAL A 199 14.43 -31.53 -15.21
CA VAL A 199 14.53 -32.26 -16.49
C VAL A 199 13.79 -33.61 -16.39
N GLY A 200 12.93 -33.89 -17.36
CA GLY A 200 12.12 -35.10 -17.44
C GLY A 200 10.63 -34.88 -17.14
N ASN A 201 10.28 -33.94 -16.25
CA ASN A 201 8.88 -33.69 -15.88
C ASN A 201 8.32 -32.36 -16.41
N ARG A 202 9.14 -31.52 -17.01
CA ARG A 202 8.78 -30.14 -17.45
C ARG A 202 7.58 -30.08 -18.37
N ASN A 203 7.48 -30.99 -19.35
CA ASN A 203 6.36 -31.04 -20.29
C ASN A 203 5.04 -31.42 -19.62
N ASP A 204 5.06 -32.35 -18.68
CA ASP A 204 3.87 -32.76 -17.92
C ASP A 204 3.45 -31.64 -16.97
N THR A 205 4.42 -30.98 -16.34
CA THR A 205 4.19 -29.82 -15.50
C THR A 205 3.61 -28.66 -16.30
N LEU A 206 4.17 -28.34 -17.47
CA LEU A 206 3.65 -27.32 -18.38
C LEU A 206 2.21 -27.65 -18.83
N THR A 207 1.95 -28.90 -19.21
CA THR A 207 0.61 -29.35 -19.61
C THR A 207 -0.39 -29.17 -18.48
N SER A 208 -0.01 -29.57 -17.26
CA SER A 208 -0.85 -29.42 -16.05
C SER A 208 -1.08 -27.96 -15.69
N PHE A 209 -0.06 -27.11 -15.83
CA PHE A 209 -0.12 -25.68 -15.60
C PHE A 209 -1.11 -24.99 -16.57
N ILE A 210 -0.96 -25.23 -17.86
CA ILE A 210 -1.84 -24.68 -18.90
C ILE A 210 -3.28 -25.14 -18.68
N GLY A 211 -3.50 -26.44 -18.49
CA GLY A 211 -4.83 -27.01 -18.25
C GLY A 211 -5.47 -26.46 -16.96
N GLY A 212 -4.68 -26.29 -15.90
CA GLY A 212 -5.13 -25.72 -14.64
C GLY A 212 -5.58 -24.25 -14.74
N LEU A 213 -4.91 -23.44 -15.57
CA LEU A 213 -5.30 -22.05 -15.83
C LEU A 213 -6.55 -21.95 -16.70
N LEU A 214 -6.60 -22.70 -17.82
CA LEU A 214 -7.77 -22.75 -18.71
C LEU A 214 -9.02 -23.23 -17.97
N PHE A 215 -8.91 -24.27 -17.15
CA PHE A 215 -10.02 -24.76 -16.33
C PHE A 215 -10.58 -23.70 -15.36
N ARG A 216 -9.78 -22.71 -14.96
CA ARG A 216 -10.18 -21.58 -14.12
C ARG A 216 -10.69 -20.36 -14.91
N GLY A 217 -10.85 -20.50 -16.22
CA GLY A 217 -11.36 -19.44 -17.08
C GLY A 217 -10.33 -18.37 -17.47
N VAL A 218 -9.03 -18.64 -17.27
CA VAL A 218 -7.99 -17.72 -17.76
C VAL A 218 -7.97 -17.81 -19.29
N ASP A 219 -7.99 -16.67 -19.97
CA ASP A 219 -8.03 -16.64 -21.44
C ASP A 219 -6.75 -17.26 -22.06
N PRO A 220 -6.84 -17.90 -23.23
CA PRO A 220 -5.72 -18.63 -23.84
C PRO A 220 -4.48 -17.77 -24.14
N TYR A 221 -4.66 -16.48 -24.42
CA TYR A 221 -3.55 -15.56 -24.66
C TYR A 221 -2.77 -15.27 -23.38
N SER A 222 -3.46 -15.00 -22.29
CA SER A 222 -2.86 -14.84 -20.96
C SER A 222 -2.19 -16.12 -20.50
N VAL A 223 -2.80 -17.29 -20.75
CA VAL A 223 -2.20 -18.59 -20.44
C VAL A 223 -0.89 -18.79 -21.19
N ALA A 224 -0.83 -18.45 -22.49
CA ALA A 224 0.39 -18.53 -23.27
C ALA A 224 1.51 -17.66 -22.68
N LYS A 225 1.21 -16.41 -22.32
CA LYS A 225 2.17 -15.51 -21.67
C LYS A 225 2.69 -16.07 -20.34
N LEU A 226 1.79 -16.56 -19.48
CA LEU A 226 2.17 -17.14 -18.20
C LEU A 226 3.00 -18.41 -18.35
N ALA A 227 2.72 -19.22 -19.38
CA ALA A 227 3.50 -20.41 -19.72
C ALA A 227 4.94 -20.04 -20.14
N HIS A 228 5.12 -18.99 -20.92
CA HIS A 228 6.45 -18.47 -21.27
C HIS A 228 7.21 -17.98 -20.04
N ILE A 229 6.58 -17.17 -19.17
CA ILE A 229 7.19 -16.68 -17.95
C ILE A 229 7.62 -17.85 -17.03
N ALA A 230 6.75 -18.83 -16.83
CA ALA A 230 7.09 -20.02 -16.03
C ALA A 230 8.25 -20.82 -16.64
N ASN A 231 8.31 -20.92 -17.97
CA ASN A 231 9.41 -21.57 -18.68
C ASN A 231 10.73 -20.79 -18.54
N GLU A 232 10.72 -19.47 -18.64
CA GLU A 232 11.88 -18.60 -18.44
C GLU A 232 12.49 -18.72 -17.03
N HIS A 233 11.65 -18.95 -16.02
CA HIS A 233 12.11 -19.17 -14.64
C HIS A 233 12.56 -20.62 -14.39
N THR A 234 12.49 -21.50 -15.37
CA THR A 234 12.96 -22.89 -15.25
C THR A 234 14.48 -22.93 -15.43
N PRO A 235 15.27 -23.59 -14.56
CA PRO A 235 16.74 -23.63 -14.67
C PRO A 235 17.26 -24.15 -16.02
N ASP A 236 16.56 -25.07 -16.63
CA ASP A 236 16.82 -25.58 -17.99
C ASP A 236 15.51 -25.51 -18.79
N PRO A 237 15.21 -24.37 -19.45
CA PRO A 237 13.91 -24.11 -20.04
C PRO A 237 13.66 -25.00 -21.27
N LEU A 238 12.38 -25.31 -21.52
CA LEU A 238 11.96 -25.98 -22.73
C LEU A 238 12.17 -25.07 -23.95
N PRO A 239 12.49 -25.66 -25.15
CA PRO A 239 12.53 -24.87 -26.37
C PRO A 239 11.19 -24.18 -26.63
N GLU A 240 11.23 -22.93 -27.09
CA GLU A 240 10.04 -22.11 -27.33
C GLU A 240 8.98 -22.80 -28.20
N LYS A 241 9.44 -23.50 -29.29
CA LYS A 241 8.57 -24.29 -30.16
C LYS A 241 7.78 -25.35 -29.41
N GLU A 242 8.37 -25.93 -28.40
CA GLU A 242 7.73 -26.96 -27.55
C GLU A 242 6.67 -26.35 -26.64
N VAL A 243 6.96 -25.20 -26.02
CA VAL A 243 5.99 -24.44 -25.22
C VAL A 243 4.77 -24.07 -26.05
N ILE A 244 4.98 -23.47 -27.25
CA ILE A 244 3.91 -23.08 -28.17
C ILE A 244 3.07 -24.29 -28.60
N LYS A 245 3.72 -25.41 -28.93
CA LYS A 245 3.05 -26.67 -29.32
C LYS A 245 2.15 -27.18 -28.20
N THR A 246 2.66 -27.18 -26.97
CA THR A 246 1.91 -27.65 -25.78
C THR A 246 0.73 -26.73 -25.47
N VAL A 247 0.91 -25.40 -25.48
CA VAL A 247 -0.18 -24.42 -25.30
C VAL A 247 -1.30 -24.66 -26.31
N ASN A 248 -0.96 -24.76 -27.61
CA ASN A 248 -1.94 -24.98 -28.68
C ASN A 248 -2.67 -26.31 -28.54
N SER A 249 -1.95 -27.37 -28.14
CA SER A 249 -2.53 -28.70 -27.97
C SER A 249 -3.56 -28.72 -26.84
N VAL A 250 -3.21 -28.16 -25.66
CA VAL A 250 -4.07 -28.15 -24.49
C VAL A 250 -5.27 -27.22 -24.70
N ALA A 251 -5.05 -26.04 -25.32
CA ALA A 251 -6.15 -25.12 -25.64
C ALA A 251 -7.18 -25.74 -26.58
N LYS A 252 -6.73 -26.46 -27.63
CA LYS A 252 -7.62 -27.20 -28.55
C LYS A 252 -8.43 -28.28 -27.82
N LYS A 253 -7.82 -28.98 -26.86
CA LYS A 253 -8.49 -30.03 -26.07
C LYS A 253 -9.56 -29.41 -25.16
N GLU A 254 -9.26 -28.30 -24.53
CA GLU A 254 -10.20 -27.63 -23.61
C GLU A 254 -11.38 -26.99 -24.37
N ASN A 255 -11.16 -26.36 -25.54
CA ASN A 255 -12.23 -25.88 -26.40
C ASN A 255 -13.21 -26.97 -26.84
N ARG A 256 -12.71 -28.19 -27.13
CA ARG A 256 -13.61 -29.33 -27.44
C ARG A 256 -14.42 -29.82 -26.23
N ARG A 257 -13.92 -29.57 -25.02
CA ARG A 257 -14.61 -29.93 -23.78
C ARG A 257 -15.72 -28.96 -23.43
N CYS A 258 -15.51 -27.65 -23.70
CA CYS A 258 -16.51 -26.60 -23.46
C CYS A 258 -17.66 -26.60 -24.48
N LEU A 259 -17.49 -27.29 -25.62
CA LEU A 259 -18.52 -27.42 -26.66
C LEU A 259 -19.39 -28.68 -26.52
N ARG A 260 -19.18 -29.47 -25.48
CA ARG A 260 -20.01 -30.64 -25.09
C ARG A 260 -20.83 -30.32 -23.86
#